data_5ae2be9c273bb0e4db387e90c536b1bc
#
_entry.id   5ae2be9c273bb0e4db387e90c536b1bc
#
_cell.length_a   1.000
_cell.length_b   1.000
_cell.length_c   1.000
_cell.angle_alpha   90.00
_cell.angle_beta   90.00
_cell.angle_gamma   90.00
#
_symmetry.space_group_name_H-M   'P 1'
#
loop_
_entity.id
_entity.type
_entity.pdbx_description
1 polymer ?
#
loop_
_entity_poly.entity_id
_entity_poly.type
_entity_poly.pdbx_seq_one_letter_code
_entity_poly.pdbx_strand_id
1 'polypeptide(L)'
;MRAQLKALARPAWPWIDQVQEVLKRLVKLLFRAWKRVNSLDIPLSPLQWILLLYIVFGFSYTAASPVFEANDELWHFGFLQHLRETGSLPIQEFDGKETVYAQHGSQPPLYYALSALLTAPLDIDDIDEYRRLNPHVRASLPNAYGNKNLIIHDASLSLLRGAGFAVLLLRLFGLALGAGTIVLVYKISEFVAPQRPTVAFVAAALTGLNPMFIFISASVSNDSLAMILNGALLLLLLRCLRDGFRPRNSLFIALLFALTSISKVTSLVLLPALLLVGSLVLYRTRDRRGAMIYFIGIVVFWMLVAAWWYLRNVQLYNEPFGMMTMANIAGPRGMTFSLVNLFSEFQQFRMSYWGLFGALNIQLSAIYYLLLDLMTLTSFAGCVFLILQLLAISDFAYARYELRHLALLLMTVFLLSIGVLYWSTLTYRSDGRILFPLIAAISPVLAVGFVEMIWWIVFSLRPPNLEFVRA
;
A
#
# COMPACT_ATOMS: atom_id res chain seq x y z
N MET A 1 28.13 -18.76 -24.67
CA MET A 1 27.63 -18.16 -23.41
C MET A 1 26.53 -18.99 -22.74
N ARG A 2 25.40 -19.36 -23.39
CA ARG A 2 24.36 -20.27 -22.78
C ARG A 2 24.90 -21.64 -22.37
N ALA A 3 25.80 -22.25 -23.16
CA ALA A 3 26.43 -23.52 -22.82
C ALA A 3 27.42 -23.40 -21.64
N GLN A 4 28.14 -22.29 -21.53
CA GLN A 4 29.08 -22.04 -20.43
C GLN A 4 28.35 -21.72 -19.10
N LEU A 5 27.22 -21.01 -19.14
CA LEU A 5 26.34 -20.82 -17.98
C LEU A 5 25.68 -22.13 -17.53
N LYS A 6 25.41 -23.08 -18.45
CA LYS A 6 24.93 -24.42 -18.11
C LYS A 6 26.01 -25.29 -17.43
N ALA A 7 27.27 -25.08 -17.75
CA ALA A 7 28.38 -25.83 -17.13
C ALA A 7 28.71 -25.32 -15.71
N LEU A 8 28.46 -24.04 -15.42
CA LEU A 8 28.65 -23.46 -14.09
C LEU A 8 27.49 -23.76 -13.11
N ALA A 9 26.35 -24.24 -13.60
CA ALA A 9 25.13 -24.42 -12.83
C ALA A 9 24.88 -25.84 -12.29
N ARG A 10 25.86 -26.70 -12.24
CA ARG A 10 25.75 -28.08 -11.67
C ARG A 10 26.83 -28.38 -10.62
N PRO A 11 26.71 -27.91 -9.39
CA PRO A 11 27.06 -28.74 -8.27
C PRO A 11 25.88 -29.73 -8.06
N ALA A 12 26.17 -31.03 -8.12
CA ALA A 12 25.20 -32.08 -7.75
C ALA A 12 24.94 -32.02 -6.24
N TRP A 13 23.97 -31.23 -5.84
CA TRP A 13 23.55 -31.14 -4.45
C TRP A 13 22.20 -31.90 -4.34
N PRO A 14 22.19 -33.12 -3.75
CA PRO A 14 20.99 -33.98 -3.70
C PRO A 14 19.74 -33.34 -3.08
N TRP A 15 19.93 -32.34 -2.21
CA TRP A 15 18.82 -31.60 -1.60
C TRP A 15 18.09 -30.68 -2.58
N ILE A 16 18.75 -30.20 -3.66
CA ILE A 16 18.12 -29.38 -4.70
C ILE A 16 17.06 -30.22 -5.42
N ASP A 17 17.36 -31.48 -5.75
CA ASP A 17 16.40 -32.37 -6.41
C ASP A 17 15.19 -32.67 -5.50
N GLN A 18 15.40 -32.79 -4.19
CA GLN A 18 14.33 -32.98 -3.22
C GLN A 18 13.43 -31.75 -3.11
N VAL A 19 14.02 -30.55 -3.00
CA VAL A 19 13.25 -29.30 -2.95
C VAL A 19 12.45 -29.10 -4.23
N GLN A 20 13.02 -29.44 -5.40
CA GLN A 20 12.36 -29.40 -6.69
C GLN A 20 11.16 -30.33 -6.75
N GLU A 21 11.29 -31.55 -6.25
CA GLU A 21 10.19 -32.53 -6.26
C GLU A 21 9.05 -32.10 -5.33
N VAL A 22 9.37 -31.52 -4.18
CA VAL A 22 8.39 -30.90 -3.27
C VAL A 22 7.66 -29.75 -3.95
N LEU A 23 8.38 -28.82 -4.59
CA LEU A 23 7.78 -27.71 -5.32
C LEU A 23 6.90 -28.18 -6.48
N LYS A 24 7.34 -29.17 -7.26
CA LYS A 24 6.50 -29.77 -8.32
C LYS A 24 5.22 -30.39 -7.77
N ARG A 25 5.29 -31.07 -6.63
CA ARG A 25 4.10 -31.64 -5.94
C ARG A 25 3.17 -30.52 -5.47
N LEU A 26 3.71 -29.45 -4.91
CA LEU A 26 2.94 -28.29 -4.45
C LEU A 26 2.23 -27.59 -5.62
N VAL A 27 2.94 -27.33 -6.71
CA VAL A 27 2.36 -26.74 -7.92
C VAL A 27 1.29 -27.65 -8.53
N LYS A 28 1.50 -28.97 -8.56
CA LYS A 28 0.48 -29.95 -9.01
C LYS A 28 -0.75 -29.95 -8.10
N LEU A 29 -0.57 -29.83 -6.77
CA LEU A 29 -1.67 -29.73 -5.80
C LEU A 29 -2.46 -28.45 -5.99
N LEU A 30 -1.78 -27.30 -6.11
CA LEU A 30 -2.42 -26.02 -6.37
C LEU A 30 -3.17 -26.01 -7.72
N PHE A 31 -2.58 -26.62 -8.75
CA PHE A 31 -3.24 -26.77 -10.05
C PHE A 31 -4.45 -27.72 -10.01
N ARG A 32 -4.39 -28.78 -9.20
CA ARG A 32 -5.56 -29.66 -8.96
C ARG A 32 -6.66 -28.97 -8.17
N ALA A 33 -6.30 -28.19 -7.14
CA ALA A 33 -7.24 -27.37 -6.39
C ALA A 33 -7.89 -26.32 -7.31
N TRP A 34 -7.10 -25.64 -8.12
CA TRP A 34 -7.57 -24.72 -9.17
C TRP A 34 -8.54 -25.40 -10.14
N LYS A 35 -8.21 -26.60 -10.67
CA LYS A 35 -9.13 -27.36 -11.55
C LYS A 35 -10.44 -27.71 -10.83
N ARG A 36 -10.40 -28.09 -9.54
CA ARG A 36 -11.61 -28.37 -8.76
C ARG A 36 -12.47 -27.11 -8.58
N VAL A 37 -11.87 -25.99 -8.27
CA VAL A 37 -12.59 -24.70 -8.15
C VAL A 37 -13.17 -24.31 -9.50
N ASN A 38 -12.44 -24.50 -10.59
CA ASN A 38 -12.90 -24.21 -11.95
C ASN A 38 -13.97 -25.19 -12.46
N SER A 39 -14.07 -26.41 -11.87
CA SER A 39 -15.12 -27.39 -12.19
C SER A 39 -16.43 -27.17 -11.43
N LEU A 40 -16.50 -26.17 -10.54
CA LEU A 40 -17.73 -25.79 -9.84
C LEU A 40 -18.68 -24.93 -10.67
N ASP A 41 -18.38 -24.72 -11.98
CA ASP A 41 -19.16 -23.89 -12.91
C ASP A 41 -19.55 -22.50 -12.36
N ILE A 42 -18.77 -21.96 -11.41
CA ILE A 42 -18.94 -20.61 -10.91
C ILE A 42 -18.22 -19.66 -11.89
N PRO A 43 -18.94 -18.83 -12.66
CA PRO A 43 -18.34 -18.02 -13.72
C PRO A 43 -17.63 -16.76 -13.18
N LEU A 44 -16.77 -16.93 -12.18
CA LEU A 44 -16.00 -15.84 -11.60
C LEU A 44 -14.59 -15.80 -12.19
N SER A 45 -14.17 -14.61 -12.64
CA SER A 45 -12.78 -14.37 -13.04
C SER A 45 -11.84 -14.45 -11.82
N PRO A 46 -10.51 -14.67 -12.04
CA PRO A 46 -9.53 -14.69 -10.96
C PRO A 46 -9.57 -13.44 -10.06
N LEU A 47 -9.77 -12.27 -10.65
CA LEU A 47 -9.91 -11.01 -9.89
C LEU A 47 -11.17 -11.02 -9.01
N GLN A 48 -12.30 -11.51 -9.53
CA GLN A 48 -13.55 -11.59 -8.78
C GLN A 48 -13.43 -12.52 -7.56
N TRP A 49 -12.70 -13.64 -7.69
CA TRP A 49 -12.42 -14.52 -6.55
C TRP A 49 -11.61 -13.80 -5.46
N ILE A 50 -10.57 -13.04 -5.85
CA ILE A 50 -9.79 -12.27 -4.87
C ILE A 50 -10.66 -11.21 -4.19
N LEU A 51 -11.48 -10.49 -4.96
CA LEU A 51 -12.39 -9.49 -4.41
C LEU A 51 -13.42 -10.11 -3.46
N LEU A 52 -13.97 -11.27 -3.81
CA LEU A 52 -14.89 -12.00 -2.94
C LEU A 52 -14.23 -12.38 -1.59
N LEU A 53 -13.04 -12.97 -1.65
CA LEU A 53 -12.28 -13.33 -0.45
C LEU A 53 -11.92 -12.09 0.38
N TYR A 54 -11.48 -11.02 -0.28
CA TYR A 54 -11.19 -9.74 0.36
C TYR A 54 -12.42 -9.18 1.10
N ILE A 55 -13.58 -9.20 0.46
CA ILE A 55 -14.84 -8.73 1.04
C ILE A 55 -15.22 -9.60 2.25
N VAL A 56 -15.18 -10.93 2.12
CA VAL A 56 -15.51 -11.85 3.22
C VAL A 56 -14.59 -11.62 4.41
N PHE A 57 -13.27 -11.55 4.18
CA PHE A 57 -12.33 -11.27 5.27
C PHE A 57 -12.48 -9.85 5.81
N GLY A 58 -12.71 -8.85 4.95
CA GLY A 58 -12.93 -7.47 5.37
C GLY A 58 -14.14 -7.31 6.29
N PHE A 59 -15.27 -7.95 5.96
CA PHE A 59 -16.43 -8.01 6.86
C PHE A 59 -16.11 -8.74 8.17
N SER A 60 -15.34 -9.83 8.11
CA SER A 60 -14.91 -10.55 9.30
C SER A 60 -14.05 -9.68 10.22
N TYR A 61 -13.09 -8.92 9.67
CA TYR A 61 -12.30 -7.96 10.43
C TYR A 61 -13.15 -6.83 11.01
N THR A 62 -14.08 -6.28 10.21
CA THR A 62 -15.01 -5.22 10.68
C THR A 62 -15.87 -5.69 11.87
N ALA A 63 -16.33 -6.94 11.83
CA ALA A 63 -17.16 -7.51 12.90
C ALA A 63 -16.34 -7.95 14.13
N ALA A 64 -15.11 -8.45 13.90
CA ALA A 64 -14.27 -8.96 14.98
C ALA A 64 -13.47 -7.86 15.71
N SER A 65 -13.21 -6.72 15.05
CA SER A 65 -12.48 -5.61 15.66
C SER A 65 -13.47 -4.69 16.40
N PRO A 66 -13.42 -4.61 17.72
CA PRO A 66 -14.23 -3.66 18.47
C PRO A 66 -13.94 -2.22 18.02
N VAL A 67 -14.83 -1.28 18.38
CA VAL A 67 -14.69 0.14 18.00
C VAL A 67 -13.39 0.70 18.58
N PHE A 68 -12.58 1.36 17.73
CA PHE A 68 -11.31 2.01 18.09
C PHE A 68 -10.17 1.08 18.54
N GLU A 69 -10.26 -0.23 18.31
CA GLU A 69 -9.15 -1.14 18.54
C GLU A 69 -8.13 -1.16 17.39
N ALA A 70 -8.50 -0.69 16.20
CA ALA A 70 -7.55 -0.56 15.11
C ALA A 70 -6.59 0.61 15.38
N ASN A 71 -5.31 0.39 15.06
CA ASN A 71 -4.28 1.41 15.31
C ASN A 71 -4.64 2.73 14.63
N ASP A 72 -4.55 3.82 15.38
CA ASP A 72 -4.89 5.21 15.01
C ASP A 72 -6.38 5.47 14.67
N GLU A 73 -7.25 4.46 14.65
CA GLU A 73 -8.67 4.62 14.29
C GLU A 73 -9.38 5.66 15.16
N LEU A 74 -9.12 5.63 16.47
CA LEU A 74 -9.65 6.59 17.44
C LEU A 74 -9.28 8.03 17.07
N TRP A 75 -8.01 8.25 16.72
CA TRP A 75 -7.47 9.58 16.43
C TRP A 75 -7.92 10.10 15.06
N HIS A 76 -8.05 9.21 14.08
CA HIS A 76 -8.67 9.54 12.79
C HIS A 76 -10.14 9.93 12.96
N PHE A 77 -10.88 9.20 13.80
CA PHE A 77 -12.26 9.57 14.11
C PHE A 77 -12.34 10.88 14.89
N GLY A 78 -11.43 11.13 15.82
CA GLY A 78 -11.35 12.39 16.55
C GLY A 78 -11.14 13.62 15.66
N PHE A 79 -10.41 13.48 14.55
CA PHE A 79 -10.27 14.57 13.58
C PHE A 79 -11.62 14.91 12.92
N LEU A 80 -12.34 13.89 12.41
CA LEU A 80 -13.65 14.14 11.79
C LEU A 80 -14.69 14.64 12.80
N GLN A 81 -14.64 14.17 14.06
CA GLN A 81 -15.48 14.67 15.15
C GLN A 81 -15.26 16.16 15.34
N HIS A 82 -14.00 16.58 15.51
CA HIS A 82 -13.65 18.00 15.66
C HIS A 82 -14.18 18.84 14.47
N LEU A 83 -14.01 18.32 13.25
CA LEU A 83 -14.50 19.00 12.04
C LEU A 83 -16.02 19.14 12.02
N ARG A 84 -16.77 18.13 12.49
CA ARG A 84 -18.23 18.17 12.57
C ARG A 84 -18.74 19.12 13.65
N GLU A 85 -18.08 19.14 14.81
CA GLU A 85 -18.48 19.96 15.96
C GLU A 85 -18.15 21.44 15.77
N THR A 86 -16.99 21.74 15.19
CA THR A 86 -16.48 23.13 15.10
C THR A 86 -16.61 23.76 13.70
N GLY A 87 -16.82 22.95 12.67
CA GLY A 87 -16.78 23.40 11.26
C GLY A 87 -15.38 23.84 10.80
N SER A 88 -14.33 23.61 11.61
CA SER A 88 -12.97 24.06 11.37
C SER A 88 -11.97 22.92 11.38
N LEU A 89 -10.84 23.09 10.69
CA LEU A 89 -9.75 22.10 10.74
C LEU A 89 -9.01 22.18 12.08
N PRO A 90 -8.61 21.03 12.66
CA PRO A 90 -7.82 20.99 13.87
C PRO A 90 -6.53 21.85 13.78
N ILE A 91 -6.16 22.47 14.87
CA ILE A 91 -4.87 23.13 15.04
C ILE A 91 -4.09 22.32 16.07
N GLN A 92 -2.91 21.89 15.69
CA GLN A 92 -2.06 21.05 16.52
C GLN A 92 -1.20 21.96 17.40
N GLU A 93 -1.54 22.02 18.69
CA GLU A 93 -0.82 22.82 19.68
C GLU A 93 0.11 21.94 20.51
N PHE A 94 1.23 22.54 20.95
CA PHE A 94 2.26 21.88 21.75
C PHE A 94 2.16 22.30 23.22
N ASP A 95 0.92 22.38 23.74
CA ASP A 95 0.64 22.86 25.11
C ASP A 95 0.52 21.73 26.16
N GLY A 96 0.78 20.48 25.75
CA GLY A 96 0.68 19.30 26.61
C GLY A 96 -0.74 18.83 26.87
N LYS A 97 -1.76 19.45 26.26
CA LYS A 97 -3.14 18.98 26.36
C LYS A 97 -3.40 17.84 25.39
N GLU A 98 -4.04 16.79 25.87
CA GLU A 98 -4.53 15.73 25.02
C GLU A 98 -5.73 16.21 24.19
N THR A 99 -5.60 16.13 22.86
CA THR A 99 -6.69 16.43 21.93
C THR A 99 -7.34 15.15 21.43
N VAL A 100 -8.60 15.23 20.99
CA VAL A 100 -9.35 14.08 20.45
C VAL A 100 -8.72 13.50 19.18
N TYR A 101 -7.90 14.26 18.48
CA TYR A 101 -7.20 13.89 17.25
C TYR A 101 -5.70 13.59 17.46
N ALA A 102 -5.17 13.74 18.66
CA ALA A 102 -3.74 13.54 19.01
C ALA A 102 -2.79 14.02 17.90
N GLN A 103 -1.90 13.17 17.37
CA GLN A 103 -0.91 13.51 16.33
C GLN A 103 -1.52 13.74 14.93
N HIS A 104 -2.82 13.50 14.72
CA HIS A 104 -3.44 13.59 13.40
C HIS A 104 -3.94 14.99 13.02
N GLY A 105 -3.95 15.95 13.94
CA GLY A 105 -4.44 17.32 13.67
C GLY A 105 -3.70 18.07 12.54
N SER A 106 -2.46 17.71 12.25
CA SER A 106 -1.68 18.24 11.12
C SER A 106 -1.79 17.42 9.83
N GLN A 107 -2.66 16.41 9.76
CA GLN A 107 -2.85 15.59 8.56
C GLN A 107 -3.67 16.32 7.48
N PRO A 108 -3.45 16.01 6.18
CA PRO A 108 -4.24 16.58 5.09
C PRO A 108 -5.73 16.26 5.20
N PRO A 109 -6.64 17.21 4.87
CA PRO A 109 -8.04 17.18 5.30
C PRO A 109 -8.99 16.35 4.43
N LEU A 110 -8.61 15.91 3.21
CA LEU A 110 -9.56 15.35 2.24
C LEU A 110 -10.32 14.14 2.78
N TYR A 111 -9.63 13.19 3.38
CA TYR A 111 -10.28 12.00 3.93
C TYR A 111 -11.28 12.36 5.03
N TYR A 112 -10.90 13.26 5.92
CA TYR A 112 -11.72 13.66 7.06
C TYR A 112 -12.93 14.46 6.65
N ALA A 113 -12.80 15.33 5.63
CA ALA A 113 -13.93 16.06 5.07
C ALA A 113 -14.95 15.12 4.41
N LEU A 114 -14.48 14.12 3.65
CA LEU A 114 -15.35 13.09 3.08
C LEU A 114 -16.02 12.23 4.17
N SER A 115 -15.27 11.86 5.20
CA SER A 115 -15.78 11.10 6.34
C SER A 115 -16.81 11.88 7.14
N ALA A 116 -16.58 13.16 7.40
CA ALA A 116 -17.54 14.04 8.07
C ALA A 116 -18.82 14.19 7.26
N LEU A 117 -18.71 14.34 5.94
CA LEU A 117 -19.87 14.42 5.05
C LEU A 117 -20.69 13.11 5.04
N LEU A 118 -20.02 11.95 4.96
CA LEU A 118 -20.66 10.64 4.97
C LEU A 118 -21.40 10.37 6.30
N THR A 119 -20.85 10.85 7.40
CA THR A 119 -21.43 10.64 8.74
C THR A 119 -22.31 11.82 9.20
N ALA A 120 -22.44 12.89 8.39
CA ALA A 120 -23.21 14.08 8.76
C ALA A 120 -24.65 13.81 9.26
N PRO A 121 -25.41 12.87 8.67
CA PRO A 121 -26.78 12.58 9.13
C PRO A 121 -26.85 11.72 10.41
N LEU A 122 -25.71 11.25 10.93
CA LEU A 122 -25.68 10.36 12.09
C LEU A 122 -25.42 11.16 13.37
N ASP A 123 -26.11 10.76 14.43
CA ASP A 123 -25.79 11.21 15.78
C ASP A 123 -24.55 10.49 16.30
N ILE A 124 -23.60 11.22 16.88
CA ILE A 124 -22.37 10.71 17.47
C ILE A 124 -22.12 11.26 18.88
N ASP A 125 -23.14 11.77 19.55
CA ASP A 125 -23.01 12.40 20.88
C ASP A 125 -22.57 11.38 21.96
N ASP A 126 -22.77 10.08 21.70
CA ASP A 126 -22.34 8.97 22.55
C ASP A 126 -20.86 8.57 22.37
N ILE A 127 -20.06 9.33 21.61
CA ILE A 127 -18.67 9.00 21.27
C ILE A 127 -17.78 8.80 22.49
N ASP A 128 -17.98 9.57 23.57
CA ASP A 128 -17.14 9.50 24.75
C ASP A 128 -17.32 8.18 25.52
N GLU A 129 -18.45 7.50 25.35
CA GLU A 129 -18.66 6.16 25.90
C GLU A 129 -17.74 5.12 25.24
N TYR A 130 -17.41 5.30 23.96
CA TYR A 130 -16.48 4.43 23.20
C TYR A 130 -15.02 4.80 23.39
N ARG A 131 -14.68 5.97 23.95
CA ARG A 131 -13.30 6.51 24.00
C ARG A 131 -12.57 6.19 25.32
N ARG A 132 -12.99 5.21 26.06
CA ARG A 132 -12.40 4.86 27.35
C ARG A 132 -11.08 4.14 27.18
N LEU A 133 -9.95 4.89 27.16
CA LEU A 133 -8.61 4.33 27.01
C LEU A 133 -8.26 3.37 28.15
N ASN A 134 -7.64 2.24 27.80
CA ASN A 134 -7.14 1.26 28.75
C ASN A 134 -5.75 1.70 29.29
N PRO A 135 -5.62 2.06 30.57
CA PRO A 135 -4.35 2.52 31.13
C PRO A 135 -3.29 1.41 31.20
N HIS A 136 -3.68 0.16 31.01
CA HIS A 136 -2.78 -1.00 31.05
C HIS A 136 -2.35 -1.48 29.66
N VAL A 137 -2.80 -0.84 28.59
CA VAL A 137 -2.40 -1.20 27.24
C VAL A 137 -0.90 -1.04 27.04
N ARG A 138 -0.29 -2.03 26.42
CA ARG A 138 1.12 -1.99 26.01
C ARG A 138 1.19 -1.89 24.49
N ALA A 139 0.91 -0.71 23.98
CA ALA A 139 0.96 -0.43 22.54
C ALA A 139 2.38 -0.67 21.98
N SER A 140 2.46 -1.19 20.77
CA SER A 140 3.70 -1.51 20.04
C SER A 140 4.60 -2.56 20.73
N LEU A 141 4.06 -3.34 21.67
CA LEU A 141 4.78 -4.42 22.35
C LEU A 141 4.08 -5.77 22.09
N PRO A 142 4.32 -6.44 20.94
CA PRO A 142 3.60 -7.66 20.56
C PRO A 142 3.82 -8.84 21.49
N ASN A 143 4.97 -8.89 22.18
CA ASN A 143 5.34 -9.94 23.11
C ASN A 143 4.89 -9.68 24.56
N ALA A 144 4.24 -8.52 24.84
CA ALA A 144 3.75 -8.25 26.19
C ALA A 144 2.57 -9.13 26.53
N TYR A 145 2.56 -9.63 27.77
CA TYR A 145 1.43 -10.38 28.34
C TYR A 145 0.37 -9.41 28.89
N GLY A 146 -0.84 -9.93 29.07
CA GLY A 146 -1.95 -9.19 29.66
C GLY A 146 -2.98 -8.71 28.65
N ASN A 147 -3.81 -7.75 29.05
CA ASN A 147 -4.84 -7.18 28.21
C ASN A 147 -4.21 -6.36 27.08
N LYS A 148 -4.58 -6.65 25.84
CA LYS A 148 -4.05 -6.02 24.64
C LYS A 148 -4.97 -4.96 24.05
N ASN A 149 -6.17 -4.80 24.60
CA ASN A 149 -7.14 -3.85 24.09
C ASN A 149 -6.69 -2.41 24.37
N LEU A 150 -6.83 -1.56 23.35
CA LEU A 150 -6.58 -0.12 23.48
C LEU A 150 -7.69 0.56 24.30
N ILE A 151 -8.89 0.07 24.16
CA ILE A 151 -10.12 0.64 24.73
C ILE A 151 -10.69 -0.31 25.79
N ILE A 152 -11.34 0.25 26.82
CA ILE A 152 -12.19 -0.48 27.75
C ILE A 152 -13.60 -0.55 27.13
N HIS A 153 -13.95 -1.72 26.62
CA HIS A 153 -15.25 -1.94 25.98
C HIS A 153 -16.34 -2.22 27.01
N ASP A 154 -17.49 -1.57 26.81
CA ASP A 154 -18.72 -1.90 27.53
C ASP A 154 -19.62 -2.77 26.64
N ALA A 155 -20.20 -3.82 27.21
CA ALA A 155 -21.08 -4.76 26.49
C ALA A 155 -22.38 -4.10 26.00
N SER A 156 -22.75 -2.95 26.54
CA SER A 156 -23.95 -2.19 26.11
C SER A 156 -23.73 -1.41 24.81
N LEU A 157 -22.46 -1.16 24.42
CA LEU A 157 -22.10 -0.40 23.22
C LEU A 157 -22.25 -1.26 21.97
N SER A 158 -22.84 -0.71 20.92
CA SER A 158 -23.17 -1.43 19.69
C SER A 158 -22.61 -0.76 18.46
N LEU A 159 -22.07 -1.56 17.53
CA LEU A 159 -21.69 -1.11 16.17
C LEU A 159 -22.89 -0.64 15.32
N LEU A 160 -24.13 -0.86 15.77
CA LEU A 160 -25.34 -0.55 14.98
C LEU A 160 -26.05 0.72 15.45
N ARG A 161 -25.48 1.49 16.39
CA ARG A 161 -26.07 2.72 16.94
C ARG A 161 -25.03 3.79 17.15
N GLY A 162 -25.45 5.05 17.11
CA GLY A 162 -24.65 6.22 17.46
C GLY A 162 -23.29 6.27 16.75
N ALA A 163 -22.26 6.61 17.51
CA ALA A 163 -20.88 6.67 17.03
C ALA A 163 -20.37 5.31 16.50
N GLY A 164 -20.83 4.19 17.09
CA GLY A 164 -20.52 2.85 16.59
C GLY A 164 -20.98 2.64 15.15
N PHE A 165 -22.17 3.13 14.79
CA PHE A 165 -22.67 3.03 13.42
C PHE A 165 -21.90 3.95 12.46
N ALA A 166 -21.47 5.13 12.91
CA ALA A 166 -20.61 6.00 12.13
C ALA A 166 -19.26 5.31 11.84
N VAL A 167 -18.64 4.66 12.83
CA VAL A 167 -17.42 3.86 12.64
C VAL A 167 -17.66 2.72 11.66
N LEU A 168 -18.77 1.97 11.77
CA LEU A 168 -19.11 0.91 10.83
C LEU A 168 -19.22 1.43 9.39
N LEU A 169 -19.94 2.54 9.19
CA LEU A 169 -20.09 3.14 7.86
C LEU A 169 -18.73 3.53 7.25
N LEU A 170 -17.83 4.12 8.05
CA LEU A 170 -16.49 4.51 7.61
C LEU A 170 -15.58 3.29 7.34
N ARG A 171 -15.70 2.21 8.10
CA ARG A 171 -15.03 0.93 7.83
C ARG A 171 -15.49 0.34 6.51
N LEU A 172 -16.80 0.34 6.22
CA LEU A 172 -17.35 -0.12 4.94
C LEU A 172 -16.89 0.77 3.77
N PHE A 173 -16.81 2.08 3.98
CA PHE A 173 -16.23 3.00 3.00
C PHE A 173 -14.77 2.66 2.73
N GLY A 174 -13.96 2.44 3.77
CA GLY A 174 -12.57 1.99 3.64
C GLY A 174 -12.43 0.67 2.87
N LEU A 175 -13.30 -0.32 3.15
CA LEU A 175 -13.34 -1.59 2.40
C LEU A 175 -13.67 -1.38 0.92
N ALA A 176 -14.60 -0.49 0.59
CA ALA A 176 -14.91 -0.19 -0.82
C ALA A 176 -13.72 0.46 -1.54
N LEU A 177 -12.99 1.38 -0.88
CA LEU A 177 -11.75 1.97 -1.42
C LEU A 177 -10.65 0.92 -1.59
N GLY A 178 -10.51 -0.01 -0.64
CA GLY A 178 -9.58 -1.13 -0.71
C GLY A 178 -9.88 -2.08 -1.89
N ALA A 179 -11.15 -2.41 -2.13
CA ALA A 179 -11.57 -3.20 -3.29
C ALA A 179 -11.19 -2.48 -4.59
N GLY A 180 -11.42 -1.17 -4.69
CA GLY A 180 -10.97 -0.34 -5.82
C GLY A 180 -9.45 -0.38 -6.00
N THR A 181 -8.69 -0.35 -4.91
CA THR A 181 -7.22 -0.45 -4.92
C THR A 181 -6.77 -1.80 -5.50
N ILE A 182 -7.40 -2.93 -5.13
CA ILE A 182 -7.09 -4.25 -5.68
C ILE A 182 -7.32 -4.28 -7.19
N VAL A 183 -8.41 -3.69 -7.68
CA VAL A 183 -8.69 -3.57 -9.12
C VAL A 183 -7.59 -2.76 -9.82
N LEU A 184 -7.14 -1.65 -9.23
CA LEU A 184 -6.06 -0.83 -9.79
C LEU A 184 -4.72 -1.58 -9.80
N VAL A 185 -4.38 -2.31 -8.74
CA VAL A 185 -3.19 -3.18 -8.69
C VAL A 185 -3.22 -4.20 -9.83
N TYR A 186 -4.37 -4.87 -10.03
CA TYR A 186 -4.54 -5.82 -11.13
C TYR A 186 -4.31 -5.13 -12.49
N LYS A 187 -4.94 -3.98 -12.73
CA LYS A 187 -4.80 -3.22 -13.98
C LYS A 187 -3.39 -2.69 -14.22
N ILE A 188 -2.70 -2.22 -13.19
CA ILE A 188 -1.30 -1.81 -13.26
C ILE A 188 -0.43 -3.00 -13.65
N SER A 189 -0.67 -4.17 -13.07
CA SER A 189 0.08 -5.38 -13.36
C SER A 189 -0.12 -5.87 -14.80
N GLU A 190 -1.33 -5.75 -15.35
CA GLU A 190 -1.59 -6.00 -16.78
C GLU A 190 -0.78 -5.04 -17.69
N PHE A 191 -0.52 -3.82 -17.25
CA PHE A 191 0.34 -2.87 -17.97
C PHE A 191 1.81 -3.24 -17.92
N VAL A 192 2.29 -3.68 -16.75
CA VAL A 192 3.70 -4.01 -16.51
C VAL A 192 4.08 -5.33 -17.18
N ALA A 193 3.16 -6.31 -17.20
CA ALA A 193 3.40 -7.64 -17.72
C ALA A 193 2.21 -8.13 -18.58
N PRO A 194 1.94 -7.51 -19.74
CA PRO A 194 0.72 -7.75 -20.51
C PRO A 194 0.59 -9.17 -21.04
N GLN A 195 1.70 -9.89 -21.25
CA GLN A 195 1.72 -11.26 -21.73
C GLN A 195 1.73 -12.31 -20.61
N ARG A 196 1.65 -11.87 -19.34
CA ARG A 196 1.77 -12.72 -18.15
C ARG A 196 0.60 -12.46 -17.19
N PRO A 197 -0.62 -12.96 -17.49
CA PRO A 197 -1.81 -12.71 -16.67
C PRO A 197 -1.65 -13.22 -15.22
N THR A 198 -0.78 -14.22 -14.99
CA THR A 198 -0.42 -14.69 -13.65
C THR A 198 0.19 -13.60 -12.76
N VAL A 199 0.91 -12.63 -13.34
CA VAL A 199 1.46 -11.49 -12.58
C VAL A 199 0.34 -10.63 -12.02
N ALA A 200 -0.68 -10.32 -12.83
CA ALA A 200 -1.82 -9.53 -12.37
C ALA A 200 -2.61 -10.24 -11.27
N PHE A 201 -2.80 -11.55 -11.41
CA PHE A 201 -3.44 -12.36 -10.38
C PHE A 201 -2.64 -12.37 -9.07
N VAL A 202 -1.33 -12.65 -9.15
CA VAL A 202 -0.44 -12.69 -7.97
C VAL A 202 -0.38 -11.32 -7.28
N ALA A 203 -0.27 -10.23 -8.04
CA ALA A 203 -0.25 -8.88 -7.50
C ALA A 203 -1.55 -8.54 -6.75
N ALA A 204 -2.70 -8.86 -7.35
CA ALA A 204 -3.99 -8.67 -6.71
C ALA A 204 -4.14 -9.54 -5.44
N ALA A 205 -3.65 -10.79 -5.47
CA ALA A 205 -3.65 -11.67 -4.30
C ALA A 205 -2.72 -11.16 -3.19
N LEU A 206 -1.51 -10.69 -3.53
CA LEU A 206 -0.57 -10.06 -2.59
C LEU A 206 -1.15 -8.83 -1.90
N THR A 207 -2.05 -8.12 -2.56
CA THR A 207 -2.74 -6.97 -1.98
C THR A 207 -3.98 -7.40 -1.21
N GLY A 208 -4.91 -8.07 -1.88
CA GLY A 208 -6.24 -8.36 -1.35
C GLY A 208 -6.28 -9.43 -0.26
N LEU A 209 -5.23 -10.27 -0.16
CA LEU A 209 -5.07 -11.27 0.90
C LEU A 209 -3.97 -10.90 1.91
N ASN A 210 -3.40 -9.70 1.82
CA ASN A 210 -2.51 -9.18 2.87
C ASN A 210 -3.35 -8.86 4.11
N PRO A 211 -3.11 -9.54 5.25
CA PRO A 211 -3.96 -9.36 6.44
C PRO A 211 -3.94 -7.91 6.96
N MET A 212 -2.79 -7.22 6.89
CA MET A 212 -2.70 -5.83 7.34
C MET A 212 -3.42 -4.87 6.38
N PHE A 213 -3.38 -5.12 5.06
CA PHE A 213 -4.15 -4.34 4.11
C PHE A 213 -5.65 -4.46 4.35
N ILE A 214 -6.14 -5.68 4.61
CA ILE A 214 -7.56 -5.93 4.95
C ILE A 214 -7.92 -5.19 6.25
N PHE A 215 -7.08 -5.31 7.29
CA PHE A 215 -7.29 -4.69 8.59
C PHE A 215 -7.37 -3.15 8.49
N ILE A 216 -6.43 -2.51 7.78
CA ILE A 216 -6.43 -1.05 7.57
C ILE A 216 -7.61 -0.60 6.71
N SER A 217 -7.97 -1.38 5.68
CA SER A 217 -9.17 -1.08 4.87
C SER A 217 -10.46 -1.24 5.67
N ALA A 218 -10.49 -2.12 6.67
CA ALA A 218 -11.60 -2.34 7.59
C ALA A 218 -11.53 -1.44 8.84
N SER A 219 -10.78 -0.35 8.80
CA SER A 219 -10.65 0.64 9.88
C SER A 219 -10.87 2.06 9.38
N VAL A 220 -11.11 3.00 10.30
CA VAL A 220 -11.17 4.43 9.97
C VAL A 220 -9.74 4.94 9.78
N SER A 221 -9.32 5.11 8.52
CA SER A 221 -7.96 5.52 8.19
C SER A 221 -7.89 6.25 6.84
N ASN A 222 -7.08 7.31 6.77
CA ASN A 222 -6.83 8.04 5.52
C ASN A 222 -5.96 7.24 4.53
N ASP A 223 -5.37 6.12 4.96
CA ASP A 223 -4.60 5.22 4.09
C ASP A 223 -5.44 4.68 2.93
N SER A 224 -6.69 4.28 3.19
CA SER A 224 -7.57 3.69 2.17
C SER A 224 -7.82 4.65 0.99
N LEU A 225 -8.04 5.94 1.28
CA LEU A 225 -8.21 6.96 0.24
C LEU A 225 -6.89 7.24 -0.50
N ALA A 226 -5.78 7.33 0.21
CA ALA A 226 -4.46 7.54 -0.40
C ALA A 226 -4.09 6.39 -1.34
N MET A 227 -4.35 5.14 -0.97
CA MET A 227 -4.06 3.95 -1.77
C MET A 227 -4.78 3.97 -3.12
N ILE A 228 -6.09 4.22 -3.13
CA ILE A 228 -6.86 4.22 -4.38
C ILE A 228 -6.50 5.40 -5.28
N LEU A 229 -6.32 6.61 -4.71
CA LEU A 229 -5.96 7.80 -5.49
C LEU A 229 -4.56 7.65 -6.10
N ASN A 230 -3.58 7.20 -5.33
CA ASN A 230 -2.22 6.94 -5.83
C ASN A 230 -2.20 5.83 -6.88
N GLY A 231 -2.97 4.75 -6.68
CA GLY A 231 -3.11 3.68 -7.67
C GLY A 231 -3.71 4.19 -8.99
N ALA A 232 -4.76 5.02 -8.92
CA ALA A 232 -5.37 5.64 -10.09
C ALA A 232 -4.39 6.57 -10.81
N LEU A 233 -3.64 7.37 -10.06
CA LEU A 233 -2.61 8.26 -10.61
C LEU A 233 -1.51 7.46 -11.30
N LEU A 234 -0.97 6.41 -10.67
CA LEU A 234 0.05 5.52 -11.26
C LEU A 234 -0.45 4.87 -12.55
N LEU A 235 -1.68 4.36 -12.58
CA LEU A 235 -2.26 3.80 -13.80
C LEU A 235 -2.34 4.82 -14.94
N LEU A 236 -2.71 6.06 -14.65
CA LEU A 236 -2.74 7.13 -15.66
C LEU A 236 -1.34 7.55 -16.10
N LEU A 237 -0.34 7.54 -15.22
CA LEU A 237 1.06 7.79 -15.57
C LEU A 237 1.61 6.71 -16.50
N LEU A 238 1.32 5.43 -16.22
CA LEU A 238 1.69 4.32 -17.11
C LEU A 238 1.02 4.44 -18.49
N ARG A 239 -0.26 4.83 -18.53
CA ARG A 239 -0.97 5.12 -19.80
C ARG A 239 -0.34 6.31 -20.53
N CYS A 240 -0.01 7.39 -19.85
CA CYS A 240 0.65 8.55 -20.43
C CYS A 240 2.03 8.16 -21.00
N LEU A 241 2.80 7.36 -20.26
CA LEU A 241 4.11 6.86 -20.71
C LEU A 241 3.99 5.99 -21.96
N ARG A 242 2.92 5.19 -22.11
CA ARG A 242 2.65 4.34 -23.28
C ARG A 242 2.11 5.14 -24.47
N ASP A 243 1.02 5.89 -24.24
CA ASP A 243 0.15 6.44 -25.29
C ASP A 243 0.51 7.89 -25.66
N GLY A 244 1.36 8.56 -24.87
CA GLY A 244 1.66 9.99 -25.02
C GLY A 244 0.64 10.89 -24.31
N PHE A 245 0.75 12.19 -24.56
CA PHE A 245 -0.17 13.16 -23.97
C PHE A 245 -1.54 13.04 -24.62
N ARG A 246 -2.57 12.91 -23.78
CA ARG A 246 -3.97 13.06 -24.14
C ARG A 246 -4.56 14.12 -23.23
N PRO A 247 -5.14 15.23 -23.73
CA PRO A 247 -5.57 16.35 -22.89
C PRO A 247 -6.43 15.91 -21.69
N ARG A 248 -7.43 15.05 -21.95
CA ARG A 248 -8.30 14.51 -20.90
C ARG A 248 -7.49 13.77 -19.81
N ASN A 249 -6.56 12.88 -20.20
CA ASN A 249 -5.76 12.13 -19.25
C ASN A 249 -4.80 13.06 -18.48
N SER A 250 -4.21 14.05 -19.14
CA SER A 250 -3.34 15.05 -18.51
C SER A 250 -4.07 15.84 -17.42
N LEU A 251 -5.31 16.25 -17.68
CA LEU A 251 -6.14 16.93 -16.67
C LEU A 251 -6.53 16.01 -15.51
N PHE A 252 -6.85 14.75 -15.79
CA PHE A 252 -7.11 13.78 -14.71
C PHE A 252 -5.86 13.46 -13.88
N ILE A 253 -4.67 13.37 -14.50
CA ILE A 253 -3.40 13.23 -13.78
C ILE A 253 -3.20 14.43 -12.85
N ALA A 254 -3.41 15.64 -13.34
CA ALA A 254 -3.29 16.88 -12.57
C ALA A 254 -4.26 16.91 -11.38
N LEU A 255 -5.54 16.61 -11.61
CA LEU A 255 -6.56 16.55 -10.57
C LEU A 255 -6.23 15.47 -9.52
N LEU A 256 -5.90 14.25 -9.96
CA LEU A 256 -5.55 13.17 -9.04
C LEU A 256 -4.32 13.51 -8.20
N PHE A 257 -3.28 14.12 -8.80
CA PHE A 257 -2.12 14.55 -8.03
C PHE A 257 -2.48 15.58 -6.97
N ALA A 258 -3.32 16.54 -7.29
CA ALA A 258 -3.81 17.53 -6.33
C ALA A 258 -4.61 16.85 -5.19
N LEU A 259 -5.53 15.93 -5.52
CA LEU A 259 -6.33 15.19 -4.52
C LEU A 259 -5.48 14.26 -3.65
N THR A 260 -4.49 13.55 -4.24
CA THR A 260 -3.60 12.69 -3.44
C THR A 260 -2.78 13.50 -2.46
N SER A 261 -2.29 14.68 -2.86
CA SER A 261 -1.44 15.54 -2.02
C SER A 261 -2.19 16.10 -0.80
N ILE A 262 -3.51 16.32 -0.88
CA ILE A 262 -4.34 16.70 0.26
C ILE A 262 -5.07 15.52 0.92
N SER A 263 -4.78 14.28 0.49
CA SER A 263 -5.21 13.06 1.16
C SER A 263 -4.15 12.55 2.14
N LYS A 264 -2.89 12.51 1.71
CA LYS A 264 -1.75 12.08 2.54
C LYS A 264 -0.44 12.67 2.04
N VAL A 265 0.37 13.21 2.96
CA VAL A 265 1.66 13.86 2.63
C VAL A 265 2.62 12.91 1.90
N THR A 266 2.63 11.63 2.27
CA THR A 266 3.47 10.60 1.61
C THR A 266 3.18 10.44 0.11
N SER A 267 2.02 10.86 -0.37
CA SER A 267 1.68 10.83 -1.80
C SER A 267 2.51 11.81 -2.65
N LEU A 268 3.11 12.83 -2.04
CA LEU A 268 4.02 13.77 -2.74
C LEU A 268 5.26 13.08 -3.34
N VAL A 269 5.58 11.88 -2.88
CA VAL A 269 6.64 11.06 -3.45
C VAL A 269 6.39 10.71 -4.92
N LEU A 270 5.15 10.87 -5.42
CA LEU A 270 4.80 10.71 -6.83
C LEU A 270 5.16 11.92 -7.70
N LEU A 271 5.50 13.07 -7.13
CA LEU A 271 5.88 14.27 -7.91
C LEU A 271 7.08 14.01 -8.84
N PRO A 272 8.21 13.42 -8.40
CA PRO A 272 9.30 13.08 -9.32
C PRO A 272 8.87 12.13 -10.44
N ALA A 273 7.96 11.20 -10.18
CA ALA A 273 7.42 10.29 -11.19
C ALA A 273 6.58 11.04 -12.25
N LEU A 274 5.75 12.00 -11.83
CA LEU A 274 5.01 12.88 -12.76
C LEU A 274 5.97 13.66 -13.67
N LEU A 275 6.97 14.32 -13.07
CA LEU A 275 7.95 15.12 -13.81
C LEU A 275 8.74 14.26 -14.80
N LEU A 276 9.18 13.07 -14.38
CA LEU A 276 9.90 12.12 -15.24
C LEU A 276 9.03 11.66 -16.42
N VAL A 277 7.79 11.21 -16.15
CA VAL A 277 6.89 10.74 -17.21
C VAL A 277 6.60 11.86 -18.21
N GLY A 278 6.24 13.06 -17.74
CA GLY A 278 6.00 14.20 -18.61
C GLY A 278 7.22 14.55 -19.48
N SER A 279 8.41 14.57 -18.89
CA SER A 279 9.66 14.87 -19.61
C SER A 279 10.01 13.79 -20.64
N LEU A 280 9.88 12.49 -20.29
CA LEU A 280 10.14 11.39 -21.20
C LEU A 280 9.15 11.36 -22.38
N VAL A 281 7.87 11.64 -22.12
CA VAL A 281 6.85 11.71 -23.17
C VAL A 281 7.11 12.88 -24.08
N LEU A 282 7.41 14.07 -23.53
CA LEU A 282 7.77 15.25 -24.33
C LEU A 282 9.00 14.99 -25.20
N TYR A 283 10.06 14.40 -24.64
CA TYR A 283 11.27 14.04 -25.38
C TYR A 283 10.99 13.11 -26.56
N ARG A 284 10.14 12.09 -26.35
CA ARG A 284 9.80 11.07 -27.34
C ARG A 284 8.87 11.60 -28.43
N THR A 285 7.79 12.31 -28.04
CA THR A 285 6.72 12.71 -28.96
C THR A 285 6.93 14.08 -29.58
N ARG A 286 7.73 14.93 -28.94
CA ARG A 286 7.90 16.35 -29.28
C ARG A 286 6.62 17.16 -29.23
N ASP A 287 5.56 16.63 -28.61
CA ASP A 287 4.26 17.30 -28.44
C ASP A 287 4.33 18.36 -27.34
N ARG A 288 4.76 19.57 -27.73
CA ARG A 288 4.88 20.72 -26.83
C ARG A 288 3.52 21.18 -26.27
N ARG A 289 2.45 21.10 -27.09
CA ARG A 289 1.10 21.49 -26.66
C ARG A 289 0.56 20.51 -25.60
N GLY A 290 0.68 19.22 -25.82
CA GLY A 290 0.30 18.22 -24.84
C GLY A 290 1.10 18.34 -23.54
N ALA A 291 2.42 18.57 -23.63
CA ALA A 291 3.28 18.81 -22.48
C ALA A 291 2.87 20.07 -21.70
N MET A 292 2.55 21.16 -22.39
CA MET A 292 2.08 22.39 -21.75
C MET A 292 0.78 22.14 -20.96
N ILE A 293 -0.21 21.45 -21.55
CA ILE A 293 -1.46 21.08 -20.86
C ILE A 293 -1.14 20.21 -19.64
N TYR A 294 -0.21 19.26 -19.76
CA TYR A 294 0.19 18.37 -18.68
C TYR A 294 0.83 19.13 -17.51
N PHE A 295 1.90 19.88 -17.73
CA PHE A 295 2.65 20.56 -16.67
C PHE A 295 1.89 21.75 -16.06
N ILE A 296 1.26 22.59 -16.91
CA ILE A 296 0.44 23.71 -16.41
C ILE A 296 -0.77 23.16 -15.66
N GLY A 297 -1.41 22.10 -16.16
CA GLY A 297 -2.51 21.44 -15.47
C GLY A 297 -2.12 20.99 -14.06
N ILE A 298 -0.96 20.35 -13.91
CA ILE A 298 -0.45 19.92 -12.58
C ILE A 298 -0.31 21.13 -11.64
N VAL A 299 0.31 22.21 -12.10
CA VAL A 299 0.51 23.40 -11.27
C VAL A 299 -0.84 24.05 -10.91
N VAL A 300 -1.71 24.24 -11.89
CA VAL A 300 -3.01 24.92 -11.68
C VAL A 300 -3.90 24.12 -10.74
N PHE A 301 -4.08 22.81 -10.98
CA PHE A 301 -4.93 21.99 -10.09
C PHE A 301 -4.35 21.89 -8.70
N TRP A 302 -3.01 21.76 -8.58
CA TRP A 302 -2.39 21.71 -7.26
C TRP A 302 -2.56 23.02 -6.49
N MET A 303 -2.39 24.16 -7.17
CA MET A 303 -2.59 25.49 -6.57
C MET A 303 -4.04 25.70 -6.13
N LEU A 304 -5.02 25.28 -6.93
CA LEU A 304 -6.44 25.48 -6.63
C LEU A 304 -6.93 24.54 -5.51
N VAL A 305 -6.44 23.29 -5.49
CA VAL A 305 -7.00 22.25 -4.63
C VAL A 305 -6.17 22.03 -3.37
N ALA A 306 -4.84 22.12 -3.46
CA ALA A 306 -3.95 21.67 -2.39
C ALA A 306 -3.14 22.77 -1.73
N ALA A 307 -2.68 23.79 -2.47
CA ALA A 307 -1.70 24.77 -1.99
C ALA A 307 -2.14 25.50 -0.72
N TRP A 308 -3.43 25.81 -0.58
CA TRP A 308 -3.99 26.50 0.58
C TRP A 308 -3.70 25.76 1.90
N TRP A 309 -3.74 24.42 1.88
CA TRP A 309 -3.48 23.62 3.07
C TRP A 309 -2.00 23.66 3.46
N TYR A 310 -1.09 23.59 2.48
CA TYR A 310 0.35 23.69 2.70
C TYR A 310 0.75 25.09 3.20
N LEU A 311 0.12 26.14 2.65
CA LEU A 311 0.32 27.54 3.10
C LEU A 311 -0.20 27.71 4.54
N ARG A 312 -1.36 27.14 4.88
CA ARG A 312 -1.88 27.13 6.25
C ARG A 312 -0.88 26.48 7.22
N ASN A 313 -0.29 25.35 6.84
CA ASN A 313 0.70 24.70 7.69
C ASN A 313 1.97 25.55 7.89
N VAL A 314 2.44 26.23 6.84
CA VAL A 314 3.57 27.18 6.98
C VAL A 314 3.21 28.30 7.96
N GLN A 315 1.99 28.82 7.93
CA GLN A 315 1.54 29.88 8.83
C GLN A 315 1.39 29.40 10.29
N LEU A 316 0.88 28.19 10.48
CA LEU A 316 0.61 27.64 11.83
C LEU A 316 1.83 26.99 12.46
N TYR A 317 2.60 26.24 11.67
CA TYR A 317 3.63 25.32 12.18
C TYR A 317 5.04 25.68 11.70
N ASN A 318 5.17 26.73 10.89
CA ASN A 318 6.42 27.13 10.25
C ASN A 318 7.04 26.00 9.37
N GLU A 319 6.23 25.04 8.95
CA GLU A 319 6.59 23.92 8.07
C GLU A 319 5.42 23.58 7.14
N PRO A 320 5.68 23.20 5.85
CA PRO A 320 4.60 22.94 4.91
C PRO A 320 3.89 21.59 5.11
N PHE A 321 4.55 20.60 5.68
CA PHE A 321 4.05 19.21 5.74
C PHE A 321 3.44 18.84 7.10
N GLY A 322 3.67 19.60 8.15
CA GLY A 322 3.25 19.28 9.51
C GLY A 322 3.91 18.02 10.10
N MET A 323 5.04 17.57 9.51
CA MET A 323 5.68 16.31 9.88
C MET A 323 6.45 16.41 11.21
N MET A 324 7.17 17.51 11.43
CA MET A 324 7.87 17.73 12.70
C MET A 324 6.88 17.91 13.84
N THR A 325 5.81 18.67 13.59
CA THR A 325 4.69 18.85 14.52
C THR A 325 4.05 17.50 14.88
N MET A 326 3.76 16.66 13.88
CA MET A 326 3.24 15.32 14.10
C MET A 326 4.21 14.43 14.89
N ALA A 327 5.50 14.41 14.51
CA ALA A 327 6.52 13.59 15.16
C ALA A 327 6.72 13.96 16.63
N ASN A 328 6.68 15.25 16.94
CA ASN A 328 6.82 15.76 18.30
C ASN A 328 5.70 15.30 19.24
N ILE A 329 4.47 15.11 18.71
CA ILE A 329 3.33 14.62 19.49
C ILE A 329 3.28 13.09 19.51
N ALA A 330 3.58 12.44 18.38
CA ALA A 330 3.60 10.98 18.28
C ALA A 330 4.72 10.32 19.13
N GLY A 331 5.72 11.09 19.50
CA GLY A 331 6.92 10.67 20.23
C GLY A 331 8.17 10.85 19.37
N PRO A 332 8.91 11.94 19.60
CA PRO A 332 10.15 12.21 18.88
C PRO A 332 11.21 11.17 19.23
N ARG A 333 12.14 10.93 18.30
CA ARG A 333 13.28 10.06 18.57
C ARG A 333 14.25 10.74 19.56
N GLY A 334 14.33 10.22 20.76
CA GLY A 334 15.19 10.76 21.83
C GLY A 334 16.68 10.42 21.70
N MET A 335 17.05 9.54 20.74
CA MET A 335 18.45 9.15 20.47
C MET A 335 18.83 9.44 19.03
N THR A 336 20.11 9.65 18.79
CA THR A 336 20.63 9.80 17.41
C THR A 336 20.32 8.57 16.58
N PHE A 337 19.81 8.78 15.37
CA PHE A 337 19.57 7.71 14.42
C PHE A 337 20.86 6.96 14.08
N SER A 338 20.81 5.64 14.08
CA SER A 338 21.93 4.79 13.68
C SER A 338 21.42 3.60 12.85
N LEU A 339 22.28 3.03 12.01
CA LEU A 339 21.95 1.81 11.26
C LEU A 339 21.63 0.62 12.18
N VAL A 340 22.26 0.56 13.36
CA VAL A 340 21.99 -0.49 14.36
C VAL A 340 20.54 -0.37 14.86
N ASN A 341 20.07 0.85 15.12
CA ASN A 341 18.68 1.10 15.53
C ASN A 341 17.71 0.68 14.42
N LEU A 342 18.03 1.01 13.16
CA LEU A 342 17.21 0.61 12.01
C LEU A 342 17.08 -0.92 11.92
N PHE A 343 18.15 -1.68 12.14
CA PHE A 343 18.10 -3.14 12.14
C PHE A 343 17.22 -3.68 13.29
N SER A 344 17.30 -3.10 14.48
CA SER A 344 16.47 -3.51 15.62
C SER A 344 14.98 -3.23 15.39
N GLU A 345 14.65 -2.13 14.72
CA GLU A 345 13.28 -1.72 14.37
C GLU A 345 12.73 -2.48 13.15
N PHE A 346 13.60 -3.03 12.30
CA PHE A 346 13.21 -3.71 11.05
C PHE A 346 12.26 -4.89 11.28
N GLN A 347 12.39 -5.61 12.41
CA GLN A 347 11.48 -6.70 12.73
C GLN A 347 10.05 -6.21 12.85
N GLN A 348 9.81 -5.13 13.60
CA GLN A 348 8.47 -4.56 13.76
C GLN A 348 7.96 -3.97 12.44
N PHE A 349 8.81 -3.28 11.69
CA PHE A 349 8.50 -2.75 10.36
C PHE A 349 8.01 -3.87 9.43
N ARG A 350 8.76 -4.97 9.34
CA ARG A 350 8.40 -6.14 8.54
C ARG A 350 7.09 -6.77 8.98
N MET A 351 6.92 -6.98 10.31
CA MET A 351 5.71 -7.58 10.86
C MET A 351 4.48 -6.71 10.60
N SER A 352 4.59 -5.39 10.76
CA SER A 352 3.47 -4.46 10.56
C SER A 352 3.08 -4.25 9.09
N TYR A 353 3.94 -4.62 8.12
CA TYR A 353 3.55 -4.68 6.71
C TYR A 353 2.60 -5.85 6.41
N TRP A 354 2.79 -7.00 7.08
CA TRP A 354 2.02 -8.21 6.81
C TRP A 354 0.86 -8.43 7.77
N GLY A 355 1.03 -8.12 9.05
CA GLY A 355 -0.03 -8.31 10.04
C GLY A 355 0.46 -8.11 11.46
N LEU A 356 0.32 -6.89 11.97
CA LEU A 356 0.50 -6.54 13.37
C LEU A 356 -0.69 -5.69 13.79
N PHE A 357 -1.66 -6.32 14.45
CA PHE A 357 -3.00 -5.79 14.67
C PHE A 357 -3.15 -5.09 16.02
N GLY A 358 -4.37 -4.61 16.30
CA GLY A 358 -4.70 -3.87 17.50
C GLY A 358 -3.89 -2.58 17.58
N ALA A 359 -3.40 -2.25 18.77
CA ALA A 359 -2.44 -1.16 18.98
C ALA A 359 -1.00 -1.58 18.63
N LEU A 360 -0.79 -2.31 17.52
CA LEU A 360 0.49 -2.93 17.09
C LEU A 360 1.04 -3.93 18.12
N ASN A 361 0.16 -4.66 18.77
CA ASN A 361 0.49 -5.58 19.87
C ASN A 361 -0.09 -6.98 19.71
N ILE A 362 -0.80 -7.27 18.60
CA ILE A 362 -1.35 -8.58 18.26
C ILE A 362 -0.67 -9.08 16.98
N GLN A 363 0.19 -10.09 17.10
CA GLN A 363 0.99 -10.63 16.01
C GLN A 363 0.40 -11.91 15.41
N LEU A 364 0.71 -12.19 14.16
CA LEU A 364 0.50 -13.50 13.52
C LEU A 364 1.46 -14.55 14.12
N SER A 365 1.20 -15.84 13.89
CA SER A 365 2.16 -16.85 14.28
C SER A 365 3.46 -16.77 13.45
N ALA A 366 4.58 -17.20 14.05
CA ALA A 366 5.91 -17.10 13.45
C ALA A 366 6.00 -17.76 12.05
N ILE A 367 5.25 -18.86 11.83
CA ILE A 367 5.24 -19.57 10.55
C ILE A 367 4.71 -18.69 9.39
N TYR A 368 3.70 -17.86 9.65
CA TYR A 368 3.18 -16.96 8.62
C TYR A 368 4.22 -15.92 8.21
N TYR A 369 4.91 -15.31 9.19
CA TYR A 369 5.99 -14.36 8.87
C TYR A 369 7.11 -15.04 8.08
N LEU A 370 7.51 -16.26 8.47
CA LEU A 370 8.55 -17.00 7.73
C LEU A 370 8.14 -17.22 6.26
N LEU A 371 6.90 -17.66 6.01
CA LEU A 371 6.40 -17.89 4.64
C LEU A 371 6.34 -16.60 3.82
N LEU A 372 5.89 -15.51 4.43
CA LEU A 372 5.81 -14.20 3.78
C LEU A 372 7.20 -13.60 3.50
N ASP A 373 8.17 -13.84 4.39
CA ASP A 373 9.56 -13.46 4.18
C ASP A 373 10.19 -14.22 3.03
N LEU A 374 10.01 -15.56 3.01
CA LEU A 374 10.50 -16.39 1.91
C LEU A 374 9.89 -15.95 0.56
N MET A 375 8.61 -15.62 0.54
CA MET A 375 7.94 -15.07 -0.64
C MET A 375 8.55 -13.72 -1.05
N THR A 376 8.78 -12.82 -0.09
CA THR A 376 9.36 -11.50 -0.34
C THR A 376 10.79 -11.64 -0.87
N LEU A 377 11.63 -12.47 -0.24
CA LEU A 377 13.00 -12.73 -0.70
C LEU A 377 13.03 -13.35 -2.10
N THR A 378 12.12 -14.30 -2.37
CA THR A 378 11.93 -14.90 -3.69
C THR A 378 11.58 -13.84 -4.73
N SER A 379 10.69 -12.91 -4.36
CA SER A 379 10.30 -11.79 -5.23
C SER A 379 11.48 -10.86 -5.54
N PHE A 380 12.27 -10.49 -4.54
CA PHE A 380 13.47 -9.67 -4.76
C PHE A 380 14.50 -10.37 -5.64
N ALA A 381 14.80 -11.63 -5.35
CA ALA A 381 15.73 -12.42 -6.14
C ALA A 381 15.27 -12.53 -7.61
N GLY A 382 13.96 -12.74 -7.84
CA GLY A 382 13.39 -12.79 -9.18
C GLY A 382 13.42 -11.44 -9.91
N CYS A 383 13.21 -10.32 -9.20
CA CYS A 383 13.40 -8.99 -9.81
C CYS A 383 14.83 -8.75 -10.25
N VAL A 384 15.82 -9.08 -9.40
CA VAL A 384 17.24 -8.97 -9.75
C VAL A 384 17.56 -9.85 -10.96
N PHE A 385 17.09 -11.09 -10.94
CA PHE A 385 17.28 -12.04 -12.04
C PHE A 385 16.68 -11.52 -13.36
N LEU A 386 15.46 -11.00 -13.33
CA LEU A 386 14.81 -10.39 -14.50
C LEU A 386 15.61 -9.21 -15.04
N ILE A 387 16.07 -8.31 -14.17
CA ILE A 387 16.89 -7.16 -14.57
C ILE A 387 18.19 -7.64 -15.24
N LEU A 388 18.88 -8.61 -14.66
CA LEU A 388 20.10 -9.17 -15.24
C LEU A 388 19.86 -9.84 -16.60
N GLN A 389 18.74 -10.57 -16.75
CA GLN A 389 18.35 -11.14 -18.04
C GLN A 389 18.11 -10.05 -19.09
N LEU A 390 17.35 -9.01 -18.75
CA LEU A 390 17.01 -7.93 -19.67
C LEU A 390 18.25 -7.10 -20.09
N LEU A 391 19.24 -6.96 -19.19
CA LEU A 391 20.53 -6.34 -19.51
C LEU A 391 21.39 -7.22 -20.43
N ALA A 392 21.20 -8.54 -20.42
CA ALA A 392 21.94 -9.49 -21.23
C ALA A 392 21.35 -9.72 -22.65
N ILE A 393 20.12 -9.23 -22.91
CA ILE A 393 19.45 -9.38 -24.20
C ILE A 393 19.96 -8.32 -25.18
N SER A 394 20.35 -8.75 -26.39
CA SER A 394 20.84 -7.86 -27.46
C SER A 394 19.74 -7.07 -28.16
N ASP A 395 18.46 -7.49 -28.04
CA ASP A 395 17.32 -6.75 -28.57
C ASP A 395 16.87 -5.68 -27.58
N PHE A 396 17.51 -4.54 -27.70
CA PHE A 396 17.31 -3.39 -26.82
C PHE A 396 15.89 -2.75 -26.95
N ALA A 397 15.18 -2.96 -28.04
CA ALA A 397 13.88 -2.32 -28.24
C ALA A 397 12.77 -2.97 -27.41
N TYR A 398 12.72 -4.30 -27.38
CA TYR A 398 11.77 -5.08 -26.58
C TYR A 398 12.04 -4.92 -25.07
N ALA A 399 13.30 -5.08 -24.67
CA ALA A 399 13.71 -4.92 -23.28
C ALA A 399 13.38 -3.51 -22.72
N ARG A 400 13.56 -2.47 -23.53
CA ARG A 400 13.26 -1.07 -23.14
C ARG A 400 11.76 -0.82 -22.91
N TYR A 401 10.87 -1.54 -23.58
CA TYR A 401 9.44 -1.32 -23.43
C TYR A 401 8.92 -1.88 -22.10
N GLU A 402 9.27 -3.11 -21.76
CA GLU A 402 8.89 -3.74 -20.48
C GLU A 402 9.59 -3.07 -19.29
N LEU A 403 10.88 -2.75 -19.43
CA LEU A 403 11.66 -2.08 -18.38
C LEU A 403 11.12 -0.71 -18.00
N ARG A 404 10.55 0.08 -18.90
CA ARG A 404 10.08 1.44 -18.58
C ARG A 404 8.96 1.47 -17.56
N HIS A 405 7.98 0.59 -17.69
CA HIS A 405 6.86 0.52 -16.77
C HIS A 405 7.31 0.00 -15.40
N LEU A 406 8.12 -1.07 -15.40
CA LEU A 406 8.69 -1.61 -14.16
C LEU A 406 9.63 -0.60 -13.48
N ALA A 407 10.48 0.09 -14.26
CA ALA A 407 11.38 1.11 -13.72
C ALA A 407 10.64 2.28 -13.07
N LEU A 408 9.50 2.70 -13.63
CA LEU A 408 8.67 3.72 -13.00
C LEU A 408 8.15 3.25 -11.63
N LEU A 409 7.66 2.02 -11.53
CA LEU A 409 7.20 1.46 -10.26
C LEU A 409 8.35 1.30 -9.26
N LEU A 410 9.50 0.77 -9.68
CA LEU A 410 10.68 0.63 -8.84
C LEU A 410 11.18 1.99 -8.33
N MET A 411 11.18 3.00 -9.18
CA MET A 411 11.55 4.36 -8.78
C MET A 411 10.59 4.91 -7.72
N THR A 412 9.28 4.74 -7.89
CA THR A 412 8.30 5.21 -6.90
C THR A 412 8.43 4.48 -5.57
N VAL A 413 8.68 3.17 -5.58
CA VAL A 413 8.95 2.38 -4.37
C VAL A 413 10.24 2.84 -3.69
N PHE A 414 11.30 3.08 -4.47
CA PHE A 414 12.58 3.58 -3.95
C PHE A 414 12.43 4.96 -3.28
N LEU A 415 11.74 5.90 -3.93
CA LEU A 415 11.49 7.23 -3.36
C LEU A 415 10.64 7.17 -2.08
N LEU A 416 9.63 6.29 -2.03
CA LEU A 416 8.86 6.05 -0.81
C LEU A 416 9.75 5.50 0.30
N SER A 417 10.64 4.56 -0.02
CA SER A 417 11.58 3.98 0.95
C SER A 417 12.50 5.05 1.55
N ILE A 418 12.96 6.01 0.74
CA ILE A 418 13.71 7.18 1.25
C ILE A 418 12.84 8.02 2.20
N GLY A 419 11.58 8.27 1.84
CA GLY A 419 10.65 8.99 2.72
C GLY A 419 10.40 8.28 4.04
N VAL A 420 10.28 6.94 4.04
CA VAL A 420 10.16 6.14 5.26
C VAL A 420 11.43 6.17 6.09
N LEU A 421 12.61 6.08 5.47
CA LEU A 421 13.88 6.24 6.17
C LEU A 421 14.00 7.62 6.82
N TYR A 422 13.61 8.67 6.11
CA TYR A 422 13.55 10.02 6.68
C TYR A 422 12.61 10.08 7.89
N TRP A 423 11.38 9.55 7.76
CA TRP A 423 10.45 9.46 8.88
C TRP A 423 11.03 8.72 10.09
N SER A 424 11.74 7.62 9.83
CA SER A 424 12.42 6.84 10.88
C SER A 424 13.52 7.63 11.60
N THR A 425 14.06 8.71 11.02
CA THR A 425 14.98 9.60 11.72
C THR A 425 14.28 10.52 12.72
N LEU A 426 12.99 10.80 12.52
CA LEU A 426 12.21 11.71 13.35
C LEU A 426 11.52 10.99 14.52
N THR A 427 11.10 9.73 14.33
CA THR A 427 10.34 8.98 15.32
C THR A 427 10.80 7.52 15.40
N TYR A 428 10.58 6.88 16.55
CA TYR A 428 10.85 5.44 16.75
C TYR A 428 9.84 4.52 16.06
N ARG A 429 8.69 5.04 15.65
CA ARG A 429 7.59 4.23 15.14
C ARG A 429 7.58 4.21 13.62
N SER A 430 8.40 3.34 13.06
CA SER A 430 8.41 3.06 11.61
C SER A 430 7.62 1.80 11.33
N ASP A 431 6.34 1.97 11.06
CA ASP A 431 5.46 0.85 10.70
C ASP A 431 5.53 0.55 9.21
N GLY A 432 5.59 -0.74 8.84
CA GLY A 432 5.63 -1.18 7.44
C GLY A 432 4.39 -0.78 6.63
N ARG A 433 3.24 -0.56 7.29
CA ARG A 433 2.03 -0.04 6.64
C ARG A 433 2.20 1.36 6.04
N ILE A 434 3.20 2.14 6.47
CA ILE A 434 3.53 3.45 5.85
C ILE A 434 3.84 3.30 4.35
N LEU A 435 4.19 2.10 3.88
CA LEU A 435 4.37 1.77 2.47
C LEU A 435 3.04 1.64 1.70
N PHE A 436 1.90 1.44 2.34
CA PHE A 436 0.62 1.16 1.70
C PHE A 436 0.10 2.24 0.75
N PRO A 437 0.35 3.53 0.94
CA PRO A 437 -0.03 4.53 -0.06
C PRO A 437 0.46 4.21 -1.48
N LEU A 438 1.57 3.46 -1.62
CA LEU A 438 2.08 2.98 -2.91
C LEU A 438 2.00 1.46 -3.08
N ILE A 439 1.07 0.79 -2.41
CA ILE A 439 0.87 -0.67 -2.56
C ILE A 439 0.58 -1.04 -4.02
N ALA A 440 -0.02 -0.12 -4.78
CA ALA A 440 -0.27 -0.26 -6.21
C ALA A 440 1.01 -0.25 -7.09
N ALA A 441 2.16 0.15 -6.53
CA ALA A 441 3.47 -0.04 -7.15
C ALA A 441 4.20 -1.26 -6.57
N ILE A 442 4.09 -1.47 -5.26
CA ILE A 442 4.83 -2.52 -4.54
C ILE A 442 4.35 -3.91 -4.95
N SER A 443 3.04 -4.16 -4.93
CA SER A 443 2.50 -5.50 -5.22
C SER A 443 2.77 -5.96 -6.65
N PRO A 444 2.66 -5.14 -7.72
CA PRO A 444 3.07 -5.53 -9.06
C PRO A 444 4.57 -5.87 -9.16
N VAL A 445 5.44 -5.08 -8.52
CA VAL A 445 6.89 -5.35 -8.49
C VAL A 445 7.18 -6.69 -7.83
N LEU A 446 6.60 -6.93 -6.64
CA LEU A 446 6.76 -8.22 -5.95
C LEU A 446 6.22 -9.40 -6.78
N ALA A 447 5.06 -9.21 -7.44
CA ALA A 447 4.46 -10.25 -8.26
C ALA A 447 5.30 -10.59 -9.51
N VAL A 448 5.86 -9.58 -10.17
CA VAL A 448 6.78 -9.79 -11.31
C VAL A 448 7.97 -10.64 -10.88
N GLY A 449 8.64 -10.25 -9.79
CA GLY A 449 9.79 -11.01 -9.30
C GLY A 449 9.43 -12.43 -8.84
N PHE A 450 8.34 -12.57 -8.10
CA PHE A 450 7.87 -13.88 -7.63
C PHE A 450 7.58 -14.83 -8.79
N VAL A 451 6.78 -14.39 -9.74
CA VAL A 451 6.40 -15.18 -10.93
C VAL A 451 7.64 -15.53 -11.77
N GLU A 452 8.56 -14.57 -11.96
CA GLU A 452 9.81 -14.81 -12.70
C GLU A 452 10.68 -15.88 -12.05
N MET A 453 10.87 -15.80 -10.72
CA MET A 453 11.67 -16.78 -9.99
C MET A 453 11.03 -18.17 -10.02
N ILE A 454 9.72 -18.27 -9.79
CA ILE A 454 9.01 -19.55 -9.86
C ILE A 454 9.09 -20.13 -11.28
N TRP A 455 8.91 -19.30 -12.30
CA TRP A 455 9.07 -19.71 -13.69
C TRP A 455 10.49 -20.25 -13.95
N TRP A 456 11.52 -19.53 -13.52
CA TRP A 456 12.90 -19.97 -13.66
C TRP A 456 13.14 -21.32 -12.96
N ILE A 457 12.72 -21.48 -11.72
CA ILE A 457 12.85 -22.74 -10.95
C ILE A 457 12.15 -23.89 -11.68
N VAL A 458 10.94 -23.68 -12.17
CA VAL A 458 10.14 -24.74 -12.79
C VAL A 458 10.66 -25.14 -14.16
N PHE A 459 11.13 -24.18 -14.99
CA PHE A 459 11.48 -24.40 -16.39
C PHE A 459 12.97 -24.56 -16.67
N SER A 460 13.87 -24.00 -15.84
CA SER A 460 15.30 -24.28 -15.94
C SER A 460 15.64 -25.74 -15.63
N LEU A 461 14.70 -26.45 -15.06
CA LEU A 461 14.78 -27.84 -14.63
C LEU A 461 14.13 -28.81 -15.62
N ARG A 462 13.56 -28.34 -16.74
CA ARG A 462 13.09 -29.18 -17.86
C ARG A 462 14.14 -29.19 -18.98
N PRO A 463 14.43 -30.34 -19.61
CA PRO A 463 15.14 -30.37 -20.88
C PRO A 463 14.31 -29.54 -21.90
N PRO A 464 14.93 -28.83 -22.84
CA PRO A 464 14.24 -27.95 -23.75
C PRO A 464 13.41 -28.73 -24.77
N ASN A 465 12.18 -29.03 -24.46
CA ASN A 465 11.16 -29.30 -25.49
C ASN A 465 10.64 -27.93 -25.95
N LEU A 466 11.15 -27.51 -27.10
CA LEU A 466 10.97 -26.18 -27.69
C LEU A 466 9.53 -25.83 -28.15
N GLU A 467 8.54 -26.70 -27.90
CA GLU A 467 7.17 -26.50 -28.41
C GLU A 467 6.27 -25.62 -27.50
N PHE A 468 6.70 -25.26 -26.31
CA PHE A 468 5.84 -24.51 -25.34
C PHE A 468 6.10 -22.99 -25.27
N VAL A 469 6.94 -22.45 -26.15
CA VAL A 469 7.25 -20.99 -26.17
C VAL A 469 6.29 -20.21 -27.08
N ARG A 470 5.31 -20.88 -27.73
CA ARG A 470 4.36 -20.27 -28.69
C ARG A 470 2.89 -20.32 -28.28
N ALA A 471 2.57 -20.62 -27.03
CA ALA A 471 1.17 -20.58 -26.57
C ALA A 471 1.00 -19.52 -25.45
#